data_5bf8b6661ad44e7ee77b7a35a62a6e08
#
_entry.id   5bf8b6661ad44e7ee77b7a35a62a6e08
#
_cell.length_a   1.000
_cell.length_b   1.000
_cell.length_c   1.000
_cell.angle_alpha   90.00
_cell.angle_beta   90.00
_cell.angle_gamma   90.00
#
_symmetry.space_group_name_H-M   'P 1'
#
loop_
_entity.id
_entity.type
_entity.pdbx_description
1 polymer ?
#
loop_
_entity_poly.entity_id
_entity_poly.type
_entity_poly.pdbx_seq_one_letter_code
_entity_poly.pdbx_strand_id
1 'polypeptide(L)'
;MYAEYAAYLRYGGTMSEEQYLVYGARAAGQIDRLTLGRAARYAAVLSAELQNANAAMADLLRNADEARQRSALGVTAANTDGYSESYGTAADGRKALQSAMLEVLQDCLGADPYGLLYRGL
;
A
#
# COMPACT_ATOMS: atom_id res chain seq x y z
N MET A 1 -13.15 4.79 2.67
CA MET A 1 -11.68 4.85 2.64
C MET A 1 -11.21 6.06 3.43
N TYR A 2 -9.94 6.08 3.79
CA TYR A 2 -9.46 7.14 4.67
C TYR A 2 -9.11 8.44 3.97
N ALA A 3 -8.92 8.42 2.66
CA ALA A 3 -8.70 9.64 1.88
C ALA A 3 -9.56 9.60 0.63
N GLU A 4 -10.36 10.64 0.43
CA GLU A 4 -11.10 10.78 -0.80
C GLU A 4 -10.17 11.30 -1.90
N TYR A 5 -10.65 11.31 -3.13
CA TYR A 5 -9.81 11.68 -4.26
C TYR A 5 -9.21 13.09 -4.13
N ALA A 6 -9.95 14.02 -3.56
CA ALA A 6 -9.42 15.36 -3.36
C ALA A 6 -8.22 15.35 -2.42
N ALA A 7 -8.28 14.56 -1.35
CA ALA A 7 -7.15 14.43 -0.43
C ALA A 7 -5.97 13.74 -1.10
N TYR A 8 -6.24 12.74 -1.92
CA TYR A 8 -5.20 12.06 -2.67
C TYR A 8 -4.46 13.02 -3.60
N LEU A 9 -5.19 13.91 -4.26
CA LEU A 9 -4.57 14.92 -5.13
C LEU A 9 -3.72 15.90 -4.33
N ARG A 10 -4.20 16.30 -3.15
CA ARG A 10 -3.40 17.17 -2.29
C ARG A 10 -2.11 16.52 -1.82
N TYR A 11 -2.14 15.21 -1.62
CA TYR A 11 -0.95 14.43 -1.30
C TYR A 11 0.07 14.45 -2.44
N GLY A 12 -0.39 14.67 -3.66
CA GLY A 12 0.48 14.66 -4.83
C GLY A 12 0.27 13.46 -5.73
N GLY A 13 -0.84 12.77 -5.55
CA GLY A 13 -1.13 11.58 -6.34
C GLY A 13 -1.40 11.90 -7.81
N THR A 14 -1.14 10.93 -8.65
CA THR A 14 -1.22 11.09 -10.11
C THR A 14 -2.26 10.22 -10.79
N MET A 15 -2.95 9.35 -10.06
CA MET A 15 -3.96 8.49 -10.65
C MET A 15 -5.21 9.29 -11.01
N SER A 16 -5.93 8.82 -12.03
CA SER A 16 -7.27 9.33 -12.30
C SER A 16 -8.22 8.97 -11.17
N GLU A 17 -9.37 9.62 -11.15
CA GLU A 17 -10.38 9.33 -10.13
C GLU A 17 -10.83 7.88 -10.19
N GLU A 18 -11.04 7.36 -11.39
CA GLU A 18 -11.46 5.98 -11.55
C GLU A 18 -10.44 5.00 -10.99
N GLN A 19 -9.17 5.24 -11.29
CA GLN A 19 -8.11 4.39 -10.76
C GLN A 19 -8.01 4.50 -9.25
N TYR A 20 -8.09 5.71 -8.75
CA TYR A 20 -7.98 5.90 -7.31
C TYR A 20 -9.14 5.27 -6.55
N LEU A 21 -10.34 5.28 -7.11
CA LEU A 21 -11.45 4.61 -6.44
C LEU A 21 -11.16 3.13 -6.21
N VAL A 22 -10.48 2.49 -7.15
CA VAL A 22 -10.09 1.09 -6.99
C VAL A 22 -8.95 0.95 -5.99
N TYR A 23 -7.87 1.65 -6.22
CA TYR A 23 -6.68 1.48 -5.38
C TYR A 23 -6.83 2.10 -4.00
N GLY A 24 -7.58 3.19 -3.91
CA GLY A 24 -7.86 3.79 -2.61
C GLY A 24 -8.70 2.88 -1.72
N ALA A 25 -9.67 2.19 -2.30
CA ALA A 25 -10.48 1.23 -1.55
C ALA A 25 -9.63 0.04 -1.11
N ARG A 26 -8.78 -0.47 -1.99
CA ARG A 26 -7.88 -1.55 -1.64
C ARG A 26 -6.90 -1.12 -0.54
N ALA A 27 -6.41 0.10 -0.63
CA ALA A 27 -5.51 0.64 0.38
C ALA A 27 -6.19 0.72 1.74
N ALA A 28 -7.41 1.20 1.78
CA ALA A 28 -8.16 1.27 3.03
C ALA A 28 -8.34 -0.13 3.65
N GLY A 29 -8.61 -1.12 2.81
CA GLY A 29 -8.72 -2.49 3.28
C GLY A 29 -7.42 -3.01 3.87
N GLN A 30 -6.31 -2.68 3.25
CA GLN A 30 -5.01 -3.10 3.78
C GLN A 30 -4.68 -2.38 5.09
N ILE A 31 -5.02 -1.09 5.19
CA ILE A 31 -4.81 -0.36 6.43
C ILE A 31 -5.62 -1.01 7.55
N ASP A 32 -6.87 -1.35 7.27
CA ASP A 32 -7.71 -2.01 8.27
C ASP A 32 -7.14 -3.36 8.67
N ARG A 33 -6.66 -4.13 7.71
CA ARG A 33 -6.07 -5.44 8.00
C ARG A 33 -4.81 -5.31 8.84
N LEU A 34 -3.93 -4.41 8.46
CA LEU A 34 -2.63 -4.27 9.13
C LEU A 34 -2.77 -3.65 10.52
N THR A 35 -3.80 -2.86 10.74
CA THR A 35 -4.06 -2.26 12.06
C THR A 35 -5.08 -3.05 12.88
N LEU A 36 -5.52 -4.19 12.37
CA LEU A 36 -6.52 -5.03 13.04
C LEU A 36 -7.81 -4.26 13.33
N GLY A 37 -8.19 -3.40 12.40
CA GLY A 37 -9.40 -2.58 12.52
C GLY A 37 -9.26 -1.38 13.43
N ARG A 38 -8.11 -1.18 14.04
CA ARG A 38 -7.95 -0.08 15.00
C ARG A 38 -7.92 1.29 14.31
N ALA A 39 -7.51 1.35 13.04
CA ALA A 39 -7.48 2.63 12.32
C ALA A 39 -8.85 3.29 12.29
N ALA A 40 -9.90 2.51 12.11
CA ALA A 40 -11.25 3.05 12.03
C ALA A 40 -11.66 3.73 13.33
N ARG A 41 -11.20 3.23 14.47
CA ARG A 41 -11.53 3.81 15.77
C ARG A 41 -10.92 5.19 15.96
N TYR A 42 -9.77 5.42 15.36
CA TYR A 42 -9.03 6.66 15.56
C TYR A 42 -9.02 7.53 14.31
N ALA A 43 -9.93 7.27 13.36
CA ALA A 43 -9.93 7.98 12.10
C ALA A 43 -10.12 9.49 12.25
N ALA A 44 -10.90 9.92 13.23
CA ALA A 44 -11.12 11.35 13.45
C ALA A 44 -9.87 12.02 14.01
N VAL A 45 -9.23 11.36 14.98
CA VAL A 45 -8.03 11.90 15.65
C VAL A 45 -6.82 11.87 14.72
N LEU A 46 -6.69 10.79 13.94
CA LEU A 46 -5.55 10.59 13.07
C LEU A 46 -5.91 10.86 11.60
N SER A 47 -6.84 11.78 11.36
CA SER A 47 -7.36 12.04 10.03
C SER A 47 -6.25 12.35 9.02
N ALA A 48 -5.34 13.24 9.35
CA ALA A 48 -4.27 13.63 8.44
C ALA A 48 -3.32 12.46 8.16
N GLU A 49 -2.94 11.76 9.21
CA GLU A 49 -2.03 10.62 9.09
C GLU A 49 -2.64 9.50 8.26
N LEU A 50 -3.91 9.20 8.49
CA LEU A 50 -4.58 8.14 7.75
C LEU A 50 -4.88 8.53 6.31
N GLN A 51 -5.14 9.82 6.06
CA GLN A 51 -5.28 10.29 4.68
C GLN A 51 -3.99 10.09 3.91
N ASN A 52 -2.88 10.48 4.49
CA ASN A 52 -1.58 10.32 3.85
C ASN A 52 -1.25 8.83 3.66
N ALA A 53 -1.55 8.01 4.66
CA ALA A 53 -1.31 6.58 4.56
C ALA A 53 -2.14 5.95 3.45
N ASN A 54 -3.40 6.36 3.33
CA ASN A 54 -4.27 5.82 2.30
C ASN A 54 -3.77 6.21 0.90
N ALA A 55 -3.35 7.45 0.73
CA ALA A 55 -2.83 7.92 -0.55
C ALA A 55 -1.54 7.20 -0.92
N ALA A 56 -0.60 7.11 0.02
CA ALA A 56 0.67 6.45 -0.24
C ALA A 56 0.49 4.96 -0.49
N MET A 57 -0.41 4.33 0.24
CA MET A 57 -0.70 2.91 0.07
C MET A 57 -1.34 2.64 -1.30
N ALA A 58 -2.23 3.53 -1.75
CA ALA A 58 -2.85 3.39 -3.06
C ALA A 58 -1.79 3.44 -4.16
N ASP A 59 -0.85 4.37 -4.08
CA ASP A 59 0.24 4.46 -5.04
C ASP A 59 1.12 3.21 -5.00
N LEU A 60 1.41 2.72 -3.81
CA LEU A 60 2.20 1.52 -3.64
C LEU A 60 1.53 0.31 -4.31
N LEU A 61 0.23 0.15 -4.10
CA LEU A 61 -0.49 -0.97 -4.69
C LEU A 61 -0.56 -0.86 -6.21
N ARG A 62 -0.78 0.35 -6.74
CA ARG A 62 -0.77 0.55 -8.18
C ARG A 62 0.60 0.20 -8.76
N ASN A 63 1.67 0.69 -8.13
CA ASN A 63 3.02 0.44 -8.61
C ASN A 63 3.35 -1.04 -8.56
N ALA A 64 2.88 -1.75 -7.53
CA ALA A 64 3.09 -3.19 -7.43
C ALA A 64 2.36 -3.93 -8.55
N ASP A 65 1.13 -3.53 -8.86
CA ASP A 65 0.38 -4.15 -9.96
C ASP A 65 1.06 -3.89 -11.29
N GLU A 66 1.52 -2.68 -11.53
CA GLU A 66 2.22 -2.35 -12.77
C GLU A 66 3.52 -3.14 -12.90
N ALA A 67 4.24 -3.30 -11.80
CA ALA A 67 5.47 -4.07 -11.81
C ALA A 67 5.19 -5.53 -12.15
N ARG A 68 4.10 -6.10 -11.61
CA ARG A 68 3.73 -7.47 -11.95
C ARG A 68 3.35 -7.61 -13.41
N GLN A 69 2.64 -6.63 -13.95
CA GLN A 69 2.26 -6.65 -15.36
C GLN A 69 3.49 -6.55 -16.25
N ARG A 70 4.42 -5.68 -15.92
CA ARG A 70 5.67 -5.59 -16.67
C ARG A 70 6.47 -6.87 -16.58
N SER A 71 6.50 -7.47 -15.41
CA SER A 71 7.20 -8.73 -15.22
C SER A 71 6.58 -9.84 -16.05
N ALA A 72 5.26 -9.92 -16.08
CA ALA A 72 4.55 -10.91 -16.87
C ALA A 72 4.79 -10.71 -18.36
N LEU A 73 4.78 -9.46 -18.82
CA LEU A 73 5.06 -9.17 -20.23
C LEU A 73 6.50 -9.39 -20.58
N GLY A 74 7.40 -9.14 -19.65
CA GLY A 74 8.83 -9.26 -19.89
C GLY A 74 9.40 -10.64 -19.70
N VAL A 75 8.60 -11.57 -19.20
CA VAL A 75 9.10 -12.92 -18.93
C VAL A 75 9.74 -13.54 -20.15
N THR A 76 9.11 -13.38 -21.30
CA THR A 76 9.62 -13.96 -22.54
C THR A 76 11.02 -13.45 -22.85
N ALA A 77 11.24 -12.15 -22.68
CA ALA A 77 12.55 -11.58 -22.94
C ALA A 77 13.52 -11.84 -21.80
N ALA A 78 13.04 -11.84 -20.59
CA ALA A 78 13.90 -11.98 -19.43
C ALA A 78 14.43 -13.39 -19.26
N ASN A 79 13.79 -14.36 -19.85
CA ASN A 79 14.21 -15.75 -19.71
C ASN A 79 15.63 -15.99 -20.19
N THR A 80 16.08 -15.16 -21.10
CA THR A 80 17.43 -15.32 -21.63
C THR A 80 18.49 -15.03 -20.59
N ASP A 81 18.14 -14.30 -19.57
CA ASP A 81 19.10 -13.90 -18.56
C ASP A 81 19.01 -14.71 -17.28
N GLY A 82 18.09 -15.62 -17.23
CA GLY A 82 17.93 -16.43 -16.04
C GLY A 82 17.44 -15.70 -14.83
N TYR A 83 16.84 -14.57 -15.03
CA TYR A 83 16.38 -13.77 -13.91
C TYR A 83 15.22 -14.36 -13.15
N SER A 84 14.50 -15.24 -13.77
CA SER A 84 13.34 -15.82 -13.14
C SER A 84 13.66 -16.46 -11.79
N GLU A 85 14.84 -16.98 -11.66
CA GLU A 85 15.22 -17.64 -10.41
C GLU A 85 15.59 -16.67 -9.32
N SER A 86 16.00 -15.45 -9.66
CA SER A 86 16.42 -14.50 -8.66
C SER A 86 15.24 -13.80 -7.98
N TYR A 87 14.05 -13.93 -8.53
CA TYR A 87 12.89 -13.29 -7.94
C TYR A 87 12.13 -14.19 -6.99
N GLY A 88 12.56 -15.41 -6.87
CA GLY A 88 11.92 -16.31 -5.94
C GLY A 88 10.49 -16.60 -6.30
N THR A 89 9.68 -16.76 -5.30
CA THR A 89 8.30 -17.21 -5.43
C THR A 89 7.33 -16.05 -5.30
N ALA A 90 6.06 -16.32 -5.59
CA ALA A 90 5.01 -15.36 -5.31
C ALA A 90 4.94 -15.02 -3.82
N ALA A 91 5.30 -15.97 -2.97
CA ALA A 91 5.33 -15.72 -1.54
C ALA A 91 6.35 -14.66 -1.16
N ASP A 92 7.52 -14.67 -1.80
CA ASP A 92 8.54 -13.65 -1.55
C ASP A 92 8.05 -12.28 -2.00
N GLY A 93 7.38 -12.21 -3.13
CA GLY A 93 6.81 -10.96 -3.60
C GLY A 93 5.75 -10.43 -2.66
N ARG A 94 4.92 -11.31 -2.11
CA ARG A 94 3.89 -10.92 -1.16
C ARG A 94 4.51 -10.41 0.14
N LYS A 95 5.57 -11.05 0.61
CA LYS A 95 6.28 -10.58 1.81
C LYS A 95 6.90 -9.21 1.59
N ALA A 96 7.50 -8.99 0.44
CA ALA A 96 8.09 -7.71 0.12
C ALA A 96 7.03 -6.61 0.08
N LEU A 97 5.89 -6.89 -0.52
CA LEU A 97 4.79 -5.93 -0.57
C LEU A 97 4.25 -5.65 0.82
N GLN A 98 4.07 -6.67 1.64
CA GLN A 98 3.59 -6.47 3.00
C GLN A 98 4.56 -5.62 3.82
N SER A 99 5.85 -5.86 3.67
CA SER A 99 6.86 -5.06 4.35
C SER A 99 6.80 -3.60 3.91
N ALA A 100 6.62 -3.35 2.60
CA ALA A 100 6.50 -2.00 2.09
C ALA A 100 5.24 -1.32 2.63
N MET A 101 4.14 -2.04 2.71
CA MET A 101 2.90 -1.48 3.27
C MET A 101 3.07 -1.11 4.74
N LEU A 102 3.76 -1.94 5.51
CA LEU A 102 4.04 -1.63 6.91
C LEU A 102 4.92 -0.41 7.04
N GLU A 103 5.91 -0.27 6.17
CA GLU A 103 6.76 0.93 6.18
C GLU A 103 5.96 2.19 5.92
N VAL A 104 5.01 2.15 4.97
CA VAL A 104 4.15 3.28 4.72
C VAL A 104 3.39 3.68 5.99
N LEU A 105 2.81 2.69 6.67
CA LEU A 105 2.08 2.97 7.89
C LEU A 105 2.99 3.50 8.99
N GLN A 106 4.18 2.95 9.14
CA GLN A 106 5.13 3.42 10.13
C GLN A 106 5.54 4.86 9.88
N ASP A 107 5.79 5.18 8.61
CA ASP A 107 6.16 6.55 8.25
C ASP A 107 5.04 7.54 8.50
N CYS A 108 3.80 7.16 8.16
CA CYS A 108 2.67 8.07 8.30
C CYS A 108 2.18 8.20 9.71
N LEU A 109 2.24 7.13 10.50
CA LEU A 109 1.75 7.14 11.87
C LEU A 109 2.81 7.64 12.87
N GLY A 110 4.05 7.66 12.46
CA GLY A 110 5.15 8.15 13.31
C GLY A 110 5.28 7.33 14.58
N ALA A 111 5.16 7.98 15.72
CA ALA A 111 5.32 7.32 17.01
C ALA A 111 4.18 6.36 17.33
N ASP A 112 3.10 6.39 16.55
CA ASP A 112 1.94 5.53 16.74
C ASP A 112 1.43 5.57 18.19
N PRO A 113 1.00 6.76 18.66
CA PRO A 113 0.63 6.90 20.06
C PRO A 113 -0.57 6.06 20.48
N TYR A 114 -1.41 5.64 19.53
CA TYR A 114 -2.57 4.82 19.84
C TYR A 114 -2.34 3.35 19.57
N GLY A 115 -1.14 2.98 19.19
CA GLY A 115 -0.78 1.58 19.03
C GLY A 115 -1.50 0.88 17.90
N LEU A 116 -1.74 1.58 16.77
CA LEU A 116 -2.44 0.96 15.66
C LEU A 116 -1.69 -0.23 15.07
N LEU A 117 -0.37 -0.18 15.12
CA LEU A 117 0.47 -1.24 14.58
C LEU A 117 0.92 -2.24 15.64
N TYR A 118 0.48 -2.06 16.89
CA TYR A 118 0.86 -2.94 17.98
C TYR A 118 0.27 -4.33 17.77
N ARG A 119 1.12 -5.34 17.85
CA ARG A 119 0.71 -6.73 17.60
C ARG A 119 0.49 -7.53 18.88
N GLY A 120 0.49 -6.89 20.00
CA GLY A 120 0.17 -7.51 21.25
C GLY A 120 1.34 -8.25 21.82
N LEU A 121 1.10 -9.09 22.70
CA LEU A 121 1.93 -10.03 23.20
C LEU A 121 1.64 -10.58 24.44
#